data_f2bffcb65946d79e38344ea95f2646cd
#
_entry.id   f2bffcb65946d79e38344ea95f2646cd
#
_cell.length_a   1.000
_cell.length_b   1.000
_cell.length_c   1.000
_cell.angle_alpha   90.00
_cell.angle_beta   90.00
_cell.angle_gamma   90.00
#
_symmetry.space_group_name_H-M   'P 1'
#
loop_
_entity.id
_entity.type
_entity.pdbx_description
1 polymer ?
#
loop_
_entity_poly.entity_id
_entity_poly.type
_entity_poly.pdbx_seq_one_letter_code
_entity_poly.pdbx_strand_id
1 'polypeptide(L)'
;NCKTATVTVTVVAPVIVATNDDYSNQPIDSSKGTVLDILANDRLNNGTVSAPQVVITIVDANGIAGVTVDAQGKVTIPTGTPVGTYVITYRICDVVNPNNCATATITIVVKDPCDFDDSASSCDILVHNAFSPNNDGRNEVFLIERIENYPDNTVEIYNRWGVLVFEVSGYDNASKVFVGLSEGRVTVNKADALPNGTYYYVVKYKKPISGVMNQKAGFLYLSR
;
A
#
# COMPACT_ATOMS: atom_id res chain seq x y z
N ASN A 1 -69.35 1.27 -43.13
CA ASN A 1 -68.93 2.35 -42.21
C ASN A 1 -67.61 2.00 -41.58
N CYS A 2 -66.50 2.68 -41.95
CA CYS A 2 -65.20 2.57 -41.34
C CYS A 2 -65.02 3.72 -40.35
N LYS A 3 -64.50 3.42 -39.16
CA LYS A 3 -64.00 4.42 -38.16
C LYS A 3 -62.52 4.26 -38.01
N THR A 4 -61.77 5.37 -37.98
CA THR A 4 -60.34 5.42 -37.70
C THR A 4 -60.11 5.80 -36.25
N ALA A 5 -59.14 5.18 -35.62
CA ALA A 5 -58.63 5.55 -34.30
C ALA A 5 -57.14 5.85 -34.43
N THR A 6 -56.68 6.86 -33.73
CA THR A 6 -55.23 7.22 -33.66
C THR A 6 -54.66 6.69 -32.35
N VAL A 7 -53.55 6.00 -32.44
CA VAL A 7 -52.73 5.60 -31.28
C VAL A 7 -51.50 6.48 -31.29
N THR A 8 -51.27 7.22 -30.21
CA THR A 8 -50.05 8.01 -30.00
C THR A 8 -49.13 7.23 -29.11
N VAL A 9 -47.92 6.92 -29.58
CA VAL A 9 -46.87 6.28 -28.82
C VAL A 9 -45.76 7.30 -28.59
N THR A 10 -45.46 7.58 -27.34
CA THR A 10 -44.30 8.41 -26.96
C THR A 10 -43.11 7.48 -26.64
N VAL A 11 -42.06 7.59 -27.44
CA VAL A 11 -40.81 6.89 -27.18
C VAL A 11 -39.91 7.84 -26.36
N VAL A 12 -39.61 7.45 -25.15
CA VAL A 12 -38.67 8.19 -24.27
C VAL A 12 -37.26 7.62 -24.47
N ALA A 13 -36.26 8.50 -24.57
CA ALA A 13 -34.89 8.07 -24.64
C ALA A 13 -34.50 7.28 -23.37
N PRO A 14 -33.76 6.17 -23.49
CA PRO A 14 -33.31 5.41 -22.33
C PRO A 14 -32.41 6.28 -21.45
N VAL A 15 -32.57 6.16 -20.14
CA VAL A 15 -31.71 6.84 -19.15
C VAL A 15 -30.71 5.83 -18.62
N ILE A 16 -29.40 6.12 -18.81
CA ILE A 16 -28.31 5.36 -18.22
C ILE A 16 -27.74 6.13 -17.04
N VAL A 17 -27.45 5.43 -15.92
CA VAL A 17 -26.90 6.00 -14.71
C VAL A 17 -25.74 5.08 -14.27
N ALA A 18 -24.53 5.62 -14.25
CA ALA A 18 -23.38 4.99 -13.64
C ALA A 18 -23.18 5.55 -12.22
N THR A 19 -22.96 4.68 -11.27
CA THR A 19 -22.84 5.02 -9.85
C THR A 19 -21.44 4.62 -9.37
N ASN A 20 -20.77 5.50 -8.62
CA ASN A 20 -19.42 5.23 -8.13
C ASN A 20 -19.37 3.97 -7.25
N ASP A 21 -18.30 3.22 -7.42
CA ASP A 21 -17.97 2.03 -6.66
C ASP A 21 -16.86 2.34 -5.64
N ASP A 22 -17.09 2.04 -4.37
CA ASP A 22 -16.10 2.23 -3.32
C ASP A 22 -15.68 0.90 -2.71
N TYR A 23 -14.46 0.47 -3.05
CA TYR A 23 -13.80 -0.71 -2.52
C TYR A 23 -12.69 -0.37 -1.50
N SER A 24 -12.62 0.87 -1.01
CA SER A 24 -11.57 1.32 -0.08
C SER A 24 -11.52 0.53 1.23
N ASN A 25 -12.67 -0.01 1.65
CA ASN A 25 -12.78 -0.86 2.84
C ASN A 25 -12.38 -2.34 2.62
N GLN A 26 -12.04 -2.71 1.38
CA GLN A 26 -11.58 -4.04 0.99
C GLN A 26 -10.21 -3.92 0.31
N PRO A 27 -9.13 -3.65 1.08
CA PRO A 27 -7.82 -3.42 0.50
C PRO A 27 -7.35 -4.62 -0.33
N ILE A 28 -6.68 -4.32 -1.44
CA ILE A 28 -6.15 -5.29 -2.37
C ILE A 28 -4.69 -5.58 -2.01
N ASP A 29 -4.34 -6.85 -1.87
CA ASP A 29 -2.96 -7.30 -1.74
C ASP A 29 -2.22 -7.09 -3.07
N SER A 30 -1.18 -6.26 -3.08
CA SER A 30 -0.44 -5.92 -4.30
C SER A 30 0.15 -7.12 -5.02
N SER A 31 0.43 -8.21 -4.30
CA SER A 31 0.99 -9.45 -4.88
C SER A 31 -0.05 -10.34 -5.57
N LYS A 32 -1.34 -10.14 -5.31
CA LYS A 32 -2.41 -11.04 -5.80
C LYS A 32 -3.25 -10.45 -6.91
N GLY A 33 -3.40 -9.13 -6.96
CA GLY A 33 -4.40 -8.48 -7.80
C GLY A 33 -5.83 -8.82 -7.39
N THR A 34 -6.82 -8.40 -8.16
CA THR A 34 -8.24 -8.70 -7.89
C THR A 34 -9.11 -8.48 -9.10
N VAL A 35 -10.36 -8.93 -9.00
CA VAL A 35 -11.43 -8.66 -9.97
C VAL A 35 -12.61 -8.03 -9.25
N LEU A 36 -13.07 -6.87 -9.72
CA LEU A 36 -14.13 -6.06 -9.13
C LEU A 36 -15.37 -6.05 -10.04
N ASP A 37 -16.57 -6.02 -9.48
CA ASP A 37 -17.83 -5.92 -10.21
C ASP A 37 -18.34 -4.47 -10.15
N ILE A 38 -18.41 -3.80 -11.30
CA ILE A 38 -18.76 -2.38 -11.37
C ILE A 38 -20.18 -2.10 -11.88
N LEU A 39 -20.93 -3.12 -12.30
CA LEU A 39 -22.29 -2.91 -12.84
C LEU A 39 -23.41 -3.12 -11.81
N ALA A 40 -23.09 -3.61 -10.62
CA ALA A 40 -24.09 -4.01 -9.64
C ALA A 40 -25.00 -2.86 -9.17
N ASN A 41 -24.45 -1.65 -9.09
CA ASN A 41 -25.14 -0.42 -8.65
C ASN A 41 -25.58 0.48 -9.81
N ASP A 42 -25.21 0.15 -11.06
CA ASP A 42 -25.58 0.90 -12.26
C ASP A 42 -27.00 0.61 -12.71
N ARG A 43 -27.61 1.53 -13.44
CA ARG A 43 -29.01 1.43 -13.89
C ARG A 43 -29.19 1.84 -15.34
N LEU A 44 -30.03 1.10 -16.04
CA LEU A 44 -30.55 1.46 -17.36
C LEU A 44 -32.10 1.45 -17.27
N ASN A 45 -32.74 2.59 -17.52
CA ASN A 45 -34.22 2.77 -17.37
C ASN A 45 -34.73 2.33 -15.98
N ASN A 46 -33.99 2.66 -14.91
CA ASN A 46 -34.25 2.24 -13.52
C ASN A 46 -34.15 0.73 -13.26
N GLY A 47 -33.85 -0.09 -14.26
CA GLY A 47 -33.51 -1.50 -14.11
C GLY A 47 -32.01 -1.71 -13.89
N THR A 48 -31.64 -2.89 -13.42
CA THR A 48 -30.21 -3.28 -13.33
C THR A 48 -29.59 -3.38 -14.72
N VAL A 49 -28.35 -2.92 -14.85
CA VAL A 49 -27.57 -3.08 -16.08
C VAL A 49 -27.12 -4.52 -16.23
N SER A 50 -27.26 -5.06 -17.44
CA SER A 50 -26.68 -6.37 -17.79
C SER A 50 -25.69 -6.25 -18.95
N ALA A 51 -24.69 -7.12 -18.97
CA ALA A 51 -23.59 -7.13 -19.92
C ALA A 51 -23.96 -6.87 -21.39
N PRO A 52 -24.97 -7.51 -21.99
CA PRO A 52 -25.29 -7.29 -23.41
C PRO A 52 -25.98 -5.94 -23.70
N GLN A 53 -26.37 -5.20 -22.68
CA GLN A 53 -27.08 -3.91 -22.85
C GLN A 53 -26.14 -2.72 -22.95
N VAL A 54 -24.91 -2.83 -22.47
CA VAL A 54 -23.93 -1.74 -22.39
C VAL A 54 -22.58 -2.12 -22.94
N VAL A 55 -21.86 -1.13 -23.46
CA VAL A 55 -20.42 -1.19 -23.75
C VAL A 55 -19.69 -0.46 -22.62
N ILE A 56 -18.69 -1.10 -22.06
CA ILE A 56 -17.93 -0.60 -20.93
C ILE A 56 -16.52 -0.28 -21.38
N THR A 57 -15.97 0.86 -20.95
CA THR A 57 -14.59 1.27 -21.24
C THR A 57 -13.94 1.89 -20.00
N ILE A 58 -12.68 1.54 -19.74
CA ILE A 58 -11.85 2.29 -18.79
C ILE A 58 -11.42 3.59 -19.49
N VAL A 59 -11.77 4.72 -18.89
CA VAL A 59 -11.42 6.06 -19.39
C VAL A 59 -10.08 6.52 -18.82
N ASP A 60 -9.87 6.27 -17.53
CA ASP A 60 -8.62 6.58 -16.84
C ASP A 60 -8.34 5.49 -15.79
N ALA A 61 -7.19 4.86 -15.88
CA ALA A 61 -6.75 3.84 -14.92
C ALA A 61 -5.95 4.43 -13.74
N ASN A 62 -5.86 5.75 -13.63
CA ASN A 62 -5.12 6.46 -12.58
C ASN A 62 -3.64 6.00 -12.45
N GLY A 63 -2.99 5.75 -13.60
CA GLY A 63 -1.59 5.30 -13.65
C GLY A 63 -1.35 3.81 -13.41
N ILE A 64 -2.39 3.01 -13.14
CA ILE A 64 -2.23 1.55 -13.03
C ILE A 64 -2.09 0.96 -14.44
N ALA A 65 -0.95 0.33 -14.71
CA ALA A 65 -0.73 -0.37 -15.97
C ALA A 65 -1.50 -1.71 -16.01
N GLY A 66 -2.14 -2.02 -17.15
CA GLY A 66 -2.77 -3.32 -17.37
C GLY A 66 -4.15 -3.52 -16.74
N VAL A 67 -4.81 -2.47 -16.28
CA VAL A 67 -6.24 -2.53 -15.91
C VAL A 67 -7.06 -2.88 -17.13
N THR A 68 -7.93 -3.87 -17.00
CA THR A 68 -8.86 -4.29 -18.06
C THR A 68 -10.28 -4.40 -17.52
N VAL A 69 -11.25 -4.28 -18.42
CA VAL A 69 -12.67 -4.54 -18.11
C VAL A 69 -13.22 -5.51 -19.15
N ASP A 70 -13.97 -6.50 -18.70
CA ASP A 70 -14.68 -7.42 -19.59
C ASP A 70 -16.10 -6.94 -19.91
N ALA A 71 -16.75 -7.66 -20.84
CA ALA A 71 -18.13 -7.34 -21.24
C ALA A 71 -19.16 -7.55 -20.10
N GLN A 72 -18.80 -8.25 -19.04
CA GLN A 72 -19.63 -8.51 -17.86
C GLN A 72 -19.47 -7.44 -16.78
N GLY A 73 -18.62 -6.40 -17.01
CA GLY A 73 -18.33 -5.37 -16.03
C GLY A 73 -17.37 -5.82 -14.93
N LYS A 74 -16.57 -6.85 -15.21
CA LYS A 74 -15.52 -7.26 -14.29
C LYS A 74 -14.24 -6.50 -14.62
N VAL A 75 -13.79 -5.67 -13.70
CA VAL A 75 -12.55 -4.91 -13.79
C VAL A 75 -11.44 -5.71 -13.11
N THR A 76 -10.39 -6.02 -13.86
CA THR A 76 -9.21 -6.71 -13.35
C THR A 76 -8.13 -5.70 -12.96
N ILE A 77 -7.72 -5.74 -11.70
CA ILE A 77 -6.55 -5.04 -11.17
C ILE A 77 -5.39 -6.03 -11.16
N PRO A 78 -4.29 -5.77 -11.89
CA PRO A 78 -3.20 -6.72 -12.06
C PRO A 78 -2.40 -6.94 -10.76
N THR A 79 -1.73 -8.09 -10.69
CA THR A 79 -0.68 -8.36 -9.70
C THR A 79 0.48 -7.37 -9.89
N GLY A 80 1.14 -6.98 -8.80
CA GLY A 80 2.24 -6.02 -8.84
C GLY A 80 1.80 -4.56 -8.97
N THR A 81 0.49 -4.26 -8.85
CA THR A 81 0.02 -2.87 -8.74
C THR A 81 0.69 -2.22 -7.52
N PRO A 82 1.33 -1.05 -7.67
CA PRO A 82 2.00 -0.37 -6.57
C PRO A 82 1.06 -0.05 -5.40
N VAL A 83 1.61 0.01 -4.19
CA VAL A 83 0.87 0.41 -2.99
C VAL A 83 0.37 1.84 -3.15
N GLY A 84 -0.91 2.08 -2.86
CA GLY A 84 -1.54 3.39 -3.01
C GLY A 84 -3.05 3.36 -3.02
N THR A 85 -3.64 4.54 -3.08
CA THR A 85 -5.07 4.73 -3.33
C THR A 85 -5.28 5.21 -4.75
N TYR A 86 -6.19 4.57 -5.47
CA TYR A 86 -6.45 4.85 -6.88
C TYR A 86 -7.93 5.14 -7.10
N VAL A 87 -8.20 6.04 -8.03
CA VAL A 87 -9.55 6.39 -8.50
C VAL A 87 -9.62 6.16 -10.01
N ILE A 88 -10.08 4.99 -10.40
CA ILE A 88 -10.20 4.59 -11.80
C ILE A 88 -11.53 5.15 -12.34
N THR A 89 -11.52 5.74 -13.52
CA THR A 89 -12.72 6.24 -14.18
C THR A 89 -13.15 5.27 -15.28
N TYR A 90 -14.42 4.87 -15.26
CA TYR A 90 -15.02 4.08 -16.33
C TYR A 90 -16.23 4.78 -16.95
N ARG A 91 -16.61 4.33 -18.12
CA ARG A 91 -17.78 4.80 -18.86
C ARG A 91 -18.58 3.61 -19.36
N ILE A 92 -19.90 3.69 -19.20
CA ILE A 92 -20.84 2.76 -19.78
C ILE A 92 -21.69 3.50 -20.84
N CYS A 93 -21.94 2.86 -21.98
CA CYS A 93 -22.77 3.39 -23.05
C CYS A 93 -23.79 2.34 -23.44
N ASP A 94 -25.04 2.77 -23.72
CA ASP A 94 -26.12 1.90 -24.20
C ASP A 94 -25.76 1.33 -25.58
N VAL A 95 -25.86 0.01 -25.76
CA VAL A 95 -25.61 -0.66 -27.05
C VAL A 95 -26.56 -0.19 -28.14
N VAL A 96 -27.82 0.08 -27.78
CA VAL A 96 -28.86 0.52 -28.75
C VAL A 96 -28.71 1.99 -29.11
N ASN A 97 -28.24 2.80 -28.17
CA ASN A 97 -27.96 4.22 -28.36
C ASN A 97 -26.57 4.59 -27.86
N PRO A 98 -25.51 4.43 -28.69
CA PRO A 98 -24.12 4.64 -28.28
C PRO A 98 -23.75 6.06 -27.83
N ASN A 99 -24.66 7.06 -28.09
CA ASN A 99 -24.48 8.41 -27.58
C ASN A 99 -25.03 8.60 -26.15
N ASN A 100 -25.80 7.64 -25.65
CA ASN A 100 -26.32 7.63 -24.30
C ASN A 100 -25.32 6.94 -23.38
N CYS A 101 -24.48 7.74 -22.73
CA CYS A 101 -23.38 7.27 -21.88
C CYS A 101 -23.43 7.92 -20.50
N ALA A 102 -22.90 7.22 -19.51
CA ALA A 102 -22.63 7.73 -18.17
C ALA A 102 -21.22 7.33 -17.73
N THR A 103 -20.63 8.11 -16.84
CA THR A 103 -19.30 7.85 -16.25
C THR A 103 -19.42 7.75 -14.74
N ALA A 104 -18.61 6.87 -14.16
CA ALA A 104 -18.44 6.75 -12.71
C ALA A 104 -17.00 6.38 -12.38
N THR A 105 -16.70 6.30 -11.09
CA THR A 105 -15.37 6.00 -10.57
C THR A 105 -15.36 4.75 -9.71
N ILE A 106 -14.20 4.07 -9.70
CA ILE A 106 -13.90 2.96 -8.81
C ILE A 106 -12.79 3.43 -7.87
N THR A 107 -13.06 3.49 -6.57
CA THR A 107 -12.04 3.79 -5.57
C THR A 107 -11.51 2.49 -4.98
N ILE A 108 -10.19 2.30 -5.05
CA ILE A 108 -9.49 1.13 -4.49
C ILE A 108 -8.31 1.55 -3.63
N VAL A 109 -7.96 0.70 -2.66
CA VAL A 109 -6.73 0.81 -1.86
C VAL A 109 -5.90 -0.44 -2.08
N VAL A 110 -4.69 -0.27 -2.56
CA VAL A 110 -3.70 -1.35 -2.72
C VAL A 110 -2.70 -1.26 -1.58
N LYS A 111 -2.47 -2.37 -0.90
CA LYS A 111 -1.57 -2.46 0.25
C LYS A 111 -0.45 -3.46 0.03
N ASP A 112 0.62 -3.32 0.82
CA ASP A 112 1.71 -4.28 0.87
C ASP A 112 1.19 -5.65 1.32
N PRO A 113 1.67 -6.79 0.75
CA PRO A 113 1.33 -8.12 1.22
C PRO A 113 1.54 -8.31 2.73
N CYS A 114 2.52 -7.62 3.28
CA CYS A 114 2.84 -7.67 4.71
C CYS A 114 1.78 -6.99 5.60
N ASP A 115 0.89 -6.19 5.03
CA ASP A 115 -0.28 -5.65 5.73
C ASP A 115 -1.41 -6.68 5.92
N PHE A 116 -1.33 -7.82 5.24
CA PHE A 116 -2.30 -8.92 5.33
C PHE A 116 -1.74 -10.13 6.10
N ASP A 117 -0.45 -10.40 5.95
CA ASP A 117 0.24 -11.51 6.61
C ASP A 117 1.70 -11.12 6.88
N ASP A 118 2.05 -10.94 8.14
CA ASP A 118 3.40 -10.58 8.59
C ASP A 118 4.28 -11.81 8.91
N SER A 119 3.83 -13.01 8.57
CA SER A 119 4.57 -14.26 8.85
C SER A 119 5.72 -14.50 7.89
N ALA A 120 5.64 -13.95 6.66
CA ALA A 120 6.68 -14.15 5.66
C ALA A 120 8.01 -13.49 6.05
N SER A 121 9.12 -14.16 5.74
CA SER A 121 10.47 -13.61 6.00
C SER A 121 10.77 -12.33 5.22
N SER A 122 10.12 -12.14 4.06
CA SER A 122 10.18 -10.90 3.27
C SER A 122 9.55 -9.70 3.97
N CYS A 123 8.67 -9.96 4.93
CA CYS A 123 8.03 -8.93 5.75
C CYS A 123 8.83 -8.58 7.01
N ASP A 124 9.94 -9.26 7.27
CA ASP A 124 10.73 -9.04 8.46
C ASP A 124 11.78 -7.93 8.25
N ILE A 125 12.26 -7.33 9.35
CA ILE A 125 13.33 -6.33 9.29
C ILE A 125 14.64 -6.95 8.77
N LEU A 126 15.41 -6.18 7.99
CA LEU A 126 16.78 -6.54 7.61
C LEU A 126 17.76 -5.60 8.30
N VAL A 127 18.64 -6.17 9.14
CA VAL A 127 19.61 -5.40 9.89
C VAL A 127 20.94 -5.41 9.15
N HIS A 128 21.47 -4.22 8.79
CA HIS A 128 22.81 -4.07 8.24
C HIS A 128 23.83 -4.12 9.37
N ASN A 129 24.94 -4.82 9.16
CA ASN A 129 25.93 -5.09 10.20
C ASN A 129 27.17 -4.20 10.15
N ALA A 130 27.16 -3.15 9.32
CA ALA A 130 28.24 -2.18 9.23
C ALA A 130 27.72 -0.80 8.80
N PHE A 131 28.34 0.26 9.32
CA PHE A 131 28.11 1.62 8.88
C PHE A 131 29.35 2.50 9.12
N SER A 132 29.42 3.64 8.42
CA SER A 132 30.58 4.52 8.45
C SER A 132 30.16 5.99 8.51
N PRO A 133 29.96 6.54 9.71
CA PRO A 133 29.55 7.95 9.87
C PRO A 133 30.76 8.88 9.67
N ASN A 134 31.20 9.06 8.43
CA ASN A 134 32.36 9.86 8.01
C ASN A 134 31.97 11.10 7.20
N ASN A 135 30.64 11.34 7.06
CA ASN A 135 30.05 12.47 6.35
C ASN A 135 30.32 12.48 4.83
N ASP A 136 30.46 11.31 4.20
CA ASP A 136 30.56 11.15 2.74
C ASP A 136 29.20 10.93 2.05
N GLY A 137 28.11 10.89 2.84
CA GLY A 137 26.73 10.69 2.38
C GLY A 137 26.38 9.22 2.14
N ARG A 138 27.21 8.26 2.58
CA ARG A 138 26.98 6.82 2.44
C ARG A 138 27.15 6.10 3.77
N ASN A 139 26.18 5.24 4.11
CA ASN A 139 26.23 4.41 5.33
C ASN A 139 26.49 5.21 6.61
N GLU A 140 25.97 6.44 6.68
CA GLU A 140 26.18 7.36 7.81
C GLU A 140 25.48 6.90 9.09
N VAL A 141 24.54 5.97 8.96
CA VAL A 141 23.68 5.51 10.05
C VAL A 141 23.65 4.00 10.15
N PHE A 142 23.32 3.48 11.31
CA PHE A 142 22.98 2.07 11.48
C PHE A 142 21.60 1.80 10.85
N LEU A 143 21.59 1.26 9.64
CA LEU A 143 20.38 1.03 8.87
C LEU A 143 19.70 -0.30 9.26
N ILE A 144 18.40 -0.21 9.52
CA ILE A 144 17.53 -1.37 9.73
C ILE A 144 16.37 -1.23 8.74
N GLU A 145 16.45 -1.90 7.60
CA GLU A 145 15.41 -1.82 6.59
C GLU A 145 14.06 -2.30 7.12
N ARG A 146 13.00 -1.61 6.73
CA ARG A 146 11.60 -1.90 7.11
C ARG A 146 11.27 -1.70 8.60
N ILE A 147 12.16 -1.10 9.40
CA ILE A 147 11.87 -0.85 10.82
C ILE A 147 10.69 0.10 11.01
N GLU A 148 10.43 0.96 10.02
CA GLU A 148 9.32 1.91 9.98
C GLU A 148 7.94 1.21 10.01
N ASN A 149 7.87 -0.03 9.52
CA ASN A 149 6.67 -0.87 9.58
C ASN A 149 6.42 -1.46 10.98
N TYR A 150 7.37 -1.29 11.89
CA TYR A 150 7.35 -1.82 13.27
C TYR A 150 7.53 -0.69 14.29
N PRO A 151 6.57 0.23 14.44
CA PRO A 151 6.73 1.41 15.31
C PRO A 151 6.90 1.08 16.79
N ASP A 152 6.40 -0.09 17.23
CA ASP A 152 6.64 -0.63 18.57
C ASP A 152 7.96 -1.46 18.55
N ASN A 153 9.07 -0.73 18.57
CA ASN A 153 10.41 -1.31 18.56
C ASN A 153 11.34 -0.65 19.59
N THR A 154 12.41 -1.35 19.93
CA THR A 154 13.52 -0.83 20.75
C THR A 154 14.82 -1.34 20.17
N VAL A 155 15.80 -0.44 19.99
CA VAL A 155 17.15 -0.75 19.56
C VAL A 155 18.12 -0.43 20.68
N GLU A 156 18.91 -1.43 21.06
CA GLU A 156 19.97 -1.35 22.05
C GLU A 156 21.32 -1.67 21.38
N ILE A 157 22.36 -0.89 21.67
CA ILE A 157 23.73 -1.13 21.16
C ILE A 157 24.69 -1.19 22.33
N TYR A 158 25.53 -2.19 22.30
CA TYR A 158 26.50 -2.50 23.34
C TYR A 158 27.92 -2.50 22.78
N ASN A 159 28.89 -2.04 23.57
CA ASN A 159 30.31 -2.21 23.24
C ASN A 159 30.78 -3.66 23.48
N ARG A 160 32.03 -3.96 23.13
CA ARG A 160 32.63 -5.31 23.31
C ARG A 160 32.69 -5.83 24.75
N TRP A 161 32.49 -4.97 25.75
CA TRP A 161 32.42 -5.34 27.15
C TRP A 161 30.99 -5.49 27.68
N GLY A 162 29.97 -5.43 26.78
CA GLY A 162 28.57 -5.53 27.16
C GLY A 162 28.00 -4.27 27.82
N VAL A 163 28.70 -3.13 27.70
CA VAL A 163 28.18 -1.85 28.20
C VAL A 163 27.27 -1.23 27.17
N LEU A 164 26.10 -0.84 27.60
CA LEU A 164 25.09 -0.15 26.77
C LEU A 164 25.62 1.24 26.38
N VAL A 165 25.73 1.51 25.07
CA VAL A 165 26.21 2.77 24.52
C VAL A 165 25.11 3.58 23.83
N PHE A 166 24.03 2.91 23.41
CA PHE A 166 22.88 3.54 22.79
C PHE A 166 21.61 2.74 23.09
N GLU A 167 20.49 3.44 23.34
CA GLU A 167 19.17 2.84 23.50
C GLU A 167 18.11 3.82 23.03
N VAL A 168 17.20 3.36 22.17
CA VAL A 168 16.05 4.15 21.74
C VAL A 168 14.82 3.27 21.49
N SER A 169 13.65 3.80 21.82
CA SER A 169 12.36 3.23 21.44
C SER A 169 11.78 3.96 20.24
N GLY A 170 11.22 3.20 19.29
CA GLY A 170 10.69 3.74 18.04
C GLY A 170 11.79 4.19 17.08
N TYR A 171 12.82 3.38 16.90
CA TYR A 171 13.89 3.57 15.89
C TYR A 171 13.27 3.70 14.50
N ASP A 172 13.71 4.69 13.70
CA ASP A 172 13.04 5.05 12.44
C ASP A 172 13.99 5.31 11.25
N ASN A 173 15.30 5.03 11.39
CA ASN A 173 16.36 5.31 10.42
C ASN A 173 16.56 6.81 10.07
N ALA A 174 15.83 7.73 10.71
CA ALA A 174 15.86 9.16 10.42
C ALA A 174 16.07 10.02 11.66
N SER A 175 15.01 10.25 12.46
CA SER A 175 15.05 11.12 13.63
C SER A 175 15.59 10.41 14.87
N LYS A 176 15.31 9.11 15.00
CA LYS A 176 15.72 8.24 16.10
C LYS A 176 16.64 7.16 15.55
N VAL A 177 17.88 7.53 15.30
CA VAL A 177 18.85 6.69 14.58
C VAL A 177 20.23 6.71 15.26
N PHE A 178 20.92 5.60 15.20
CA PHE A 178 22.29 5.51 15.72
C PHE A 178 23.31 5.98 14.67
N VAL A 179 24.08 6.99 15.04
CA VAL A 179 25.13 7.64 14.21
C VAL A 179 26.54 7.43 14.78
N GLY A 180 26.72 6.45 15.66
CA GLY A 180 28.02 6.16 16.28
C GLY A 180 28.40 7.12 17.40
N LEU A 181 27.43 7.79 18.02
CA LEU A 181 27.62 8.60 19.22
C LEU A 181 27.16 7.84 20.46
N SER A 182 27.77 8.13 21.58
CA SER A 182 27.40 7.53 22.87
C SER A 182 26.21 8.25 23.48
N GLU A 183 25.13 7.53 23.77
CA GLU A 183 23.95 8.01 24.50
C GLU A 183 23.62 7.15 25.72
N GLY A 184 24.49 6.16 26.01
CA GLY A 184 24.29 5.22 27.12
C GLY A 184 24.43 5.88 28.49
N ARG A 185 23.70 5.38 29.49
CA ARG A 185 23.69 5.92 30.88
C ARG A 185 25.02 5.78 31.62
N VAL A 186 25.94 4.97 31.13
CA VAL A 186 27.19 4.59 31.82
C VAL A 186 28.42 5.18 31.13
N THR A 187 28.26 5.95 30.07
CA THR A 187 29.40 6.58 29.38
C THR A 187 29.71 7.96 29.99
N VAL A 188 30.98 8.27 30.06
CA VAL A 188 31.51 9.42 30.80
C VAL A 188 31.01 10.77 30.22
N ASN A 189 30.75 10.82 28.93
CA ASN A 189 30.12 12.00 28.28
C ASN A 189 29.08 11.54 27.27
N LYS A 190 27.91 12.23 27.25
CA LYS A 190 26.92 12.08 26.18
C LYS A 190 27.47 12.74 24.92
N ALA A 191 27.14 12.16 23.76
CA ALA A 191 27.53 12.62 22.42
C ALA A 191 29.02 12.47 22.08
N ASP A 192 29.81 11.74 22.85
CA ASP A 192 31.16 11.38 22.43
C ASP A 192 31.12 10.40 21.25
N ALA A 193 31.99 10.64 20.26
CA ALA A 193 32.17 9.74 19.15
C ALA A 193 32.75 8.39 19.63
N LEU A 194 32.01 7.33 19.34
CA LEU A 194 32.44 5.98 19.68
C LEU A 194 33.61 5.56 18.78
N PRO A 195 34.62 4.82 19.33
CA PRO A 195 35.76 4.38 18.54
C PRO A 195 35.37 3.35 17.47
N ASN A 196 36.19 3.28 16.41
CA ASN A 196 36.07 2.25 15.41
C ASN A 196 36.14 0.86 16.03
N GLY A 197 35.33 -0.07 15.56
CA GLY A 197 35.35 -1.44 16.07
C GLY A 197 34.00 -2.13 16.03
N THR A 198 33.98 -3.30 16.68
CA THR A 198 32.79 -4.13 16.75
C THR A 198 31.93 -3.78 17.97
N TYR A 199 30.66 -3.59 17.72
CA TYR A 199 29.59 -3.43 18.69
C TYR A 199 28.60 -4.58 18.55
N TYR A 200 27.66 -4.68 19.47
CA TYR A 200 26.58 -5.67 19.42
C TYR A 200 25.26 -4.94 19.50
N TYR A 201 24.30 -5.37 18.68
CA TYR A 201 22.94 -4.81 18.71
C TYR A 201 21.94 -5.84 19.21
N VAL A 202 20.88 -5.34 19.82
CA VAL A 202 19.65 -6.06 20.11
C VAL A 202 18.49 -5.20 19.60
N VAL A 203 17.72 -5.73 18.66
CA VAL A 203 16.50 -5.10 18.12
C VAL A 203 15.32 -5.92 18.60
N LYS A 204 14.45 -5.33 19.40
CA LYS A 204 13.15 -5.89 19.81
C LYS A 204 12.07 -5.16 19.07
N TYR A 205 11.12 -5.87 18.48
CA TYR A 205 10.05 -5.26 17.70
C TYR A 205 8.79 -6.13 17.73
N LYS A 206 7.64 -5.47 17.68
CA LYS A 206 6.34 -6.12 17.68
C LYS A 206 5.78 -6.17 16.27
N LYS A 207 5.40 -7.36 15.82
CA LYS A 207 4.74 -7.54 14.54
C LYS A 207 3.36 -6.89 14.56
N PRO A 208 3.01 -6.04 13.56
CA PRO A 208 1.82 -5.20 13.62
C PRO A 208 0.50 -5.99 13.54
N ILE A 209 0.49 -7.12 12.81
CA ILE A 209 -0.72 -7.94 12.61
C ILE A 209 -0.86 -9.00 13.69
N SER A 210 0.16 -9.85 13.85
CA SER A 210 0.13 -10.95 14.83
C SER A 210 0.32 -10.49 16.28
N GLY A 211 0.87 -9.28 16.49
CA GLY A 211 1.19 -8.76 17.82
C GLY A 211 2.34 -9.47 18.52
N VAL A 212 3.03 -10.38 17.83
CA VAL A 212 4.13 -11.17 18.39
C VAL A 212 5.37 -10.30 18.55
N MET A 213 5.98 -10.36 19.75
CA MET A 213 7.29 -9.75 20.00
C MET A 213 8.39 -10.61 19.40
N ASN A 214 9.22 -10.01 18.57
CA ASN A 214 10.40 -10.62 17.98
C ASN A 214 11.68 -9.93 18.47
N GLN A 215 12.79 -10.63 18.35
CA GLN A 215 14.10 -10.11 18.68
C GLN A 215 15.12 -10.56 17.64
N LYS A 216 15.94 -9.60 17.17
CA LYS A 216 17.18 -9.88 16.43
C LYS A 216 18.37 -9.33 17.19
N ALA A 217 19.46 -10.09 17.22
CA ALA A 217 20.71 -9.68 17.83
C ALA A 217 21.88 -10.08 16.93
N GLY A 218 22.93 -9.29 16.95
CA GLY A 218 24.10 -9.55 16.14
C GLY A 218 25.23 -8.57 16.42
N PHE A 219 26.26 -8.61 15.57
CA PHE A 219 27.35 -7.65 15.62
C PHE A 219 27.11 -6.50 14.64
N LEU A 220 27.68 -5.35 14.98
CA LEU A 220 27.68 -4.13 14.20
C LEU A 220 29.09 -3.57 14.12
N TYR A 221 29.61 -3.35 12.93
CA TYR A 221 30.92 -2.75 12.72
C TYR A 221 30.82 -1.25 12.45
N LEU A 222 31.47 -0.45 13.28
CA LEU A 222 31.59 1.01 13.13
C LEU A 222 32.99 1.33 12.57
N SER A 223 33.00 2.04 11.44
CA SER A 223 34.23 2.56 10.80
C SER A 223 34.05 4.05 10.50
N ARG A 224 35.10 4.84 10.66
CA ARG A 224 35.16 6.26 10.29
C ARG A 224 36.36 6.53 9.42
#